data_4c76afff9b4d71c6f3166686584546a8
#
_entry.id   4c76afff9b4d71c6f3166686584546a8
#
_cell.length_a   1.000
_cell.length_b   1.000
_cell.length_c   1.000
_cell.angle_alpha   90.00
_cell.angle_beta   90.00
_cell.angle_gamma   90.00
#
_symmetry.space_group_name_H-M   'P 1'
#
loop_
_entity.id
_entity.type
_entity.pdbx_description
1 polymer ?
#
loop_
_entity_poly.entity_id
_entity_poly.type
_entity_poly.pdbx_seq_one_letter_code
_entity_poly.pdbx_strand_id
1 'polypeptide(L)'
;MSSRNGFQATDLALIAVFAALVAVLAVIPPMFMVGAVPFALQMVAVMLAPMVLGSIRGGCAVGLYILVGALGLPVFSGGSSGIGVLVGPTGGYLWGWLIGAFVAGAVATSVLRRRPRKSMLPVWLFVVALVDLVCVYLGGIFGLMGFAKLSLLSLIHI
;
A
#
# COMPACT_ATOMS: atom_id res chain seq x y z
N MET A 1 -28.49 0.39 23.66
CA MET A 1 -27.56 -0.21 22.68
C MET A 1 -26.54 0.88 22.31
N SER A 2 -25.37 0.86 22.95
CA SER A 2 -24.30 1.84 22.73
C SER A 2 -23.61 1.54 21.40
N SER A 3 -23.78 2.39 20.40
CA SER A 3 -23.03 2.32 19.15
C SER A 3 -21.59 2.75 19.47
N ARG A 4 -20.71 1.80 19.65
CA ARG A 4 -19.26 2.04 19.78
C ARG A 4 -18.71 2.35 18.39
N ASN A 5 -18.90 3.58 17.94
CA ASN A 5 -18.38 4.10 16.66
C ASN A 5 -16.92 4.58 16.76
N GLY A 6 -16.12 4.05 17.68
CA GLY A 6 -14.70 4.37 17.84
C GLY A 6 -13.78 3.20 17.60
N PHE A 7 -12.53 3.47 17.21
CA PHE A 7 -11.47 2.46 17.18
C PHE A 7 -11.28 1.86 18.57
N GLN A 8 -11.27 0.54 18.63
CA GLN A 8 -10.92 -0.18 19.85
C GLN A 8 -9.40 -0.27 19.99
N ALA A 9 -8.91 -0.53 21.21
CA ALA A 9 -7.48 -0.73 21.44
C ALA A 9 -6.88 -1.83 20.54
N THR A 10 -7.65 -2.87 20.25
CA THR A 10 -7.28 -3.94 19.32
C THR A 10 -7.09 -3.42 17.88
N ASP A 11 -7.91 -2.46 17.45
CA ASP A 11 -7.80 -1.89 16.10
C ASP A 11 -6.53 -1.06 15.98
N LEU A 12 -6.22 -0.28 17.01
CA LEU A 12 -4.97 0.50 17.06
C LEU A 12 -3.74 -0.40 17.09
N ALA A 13 -3.78 -1.49 17.84
CA ALA A 13 -2.71 -2.47 17.88
C ALA A 13 -2.50 -3.12 16.51
N LEU A 14 -3.55 -3.52 15.82
CA LEU A 14 -3.48 -4.10 14.48
C LEU A 14 -2.93 -3.10 13.45
N ILE A 15 -3.38 -1.86 13.47
CA ILE A 15 -2.87 -0.79 12.61
C ILE A 15 -1.37 -0.60 12.82
N ALA A 16 -0.92 -0.52 14.09
CA ALA A 16 0.48 -0.36 14.43
C ALA A 16 1.34 -1.56 13.99
N VAL A 17 0.84 -2.78 14.21
CA VAL A 17 1.55 -4.02 13.81
C VAL A 17 1.72 -4.09 12.29
N PHE A 18 0.67 -3.80 11.51
CA PHE A 18 0.78 -3.81 10.06
C PHE A 18 1.65 -2.67 9.53
N ALA A 19 1.59 -1.47 10.11
CA ALA A 19 2.50 -0.39 9.77
C ALA A 19 3.96 -0.76 10.04
N ALA A 20 4.25 -1.38 11.18
CA ALA A 20 5.58 -1.89 11.53
C ALA A 20 6.02 -3.01 10.59
N LEU A 21 5.13 -3.92 10.20
CA LEU A 21 5.42 -4.98 9.24
C LEU A 21 5.83 -4.40 7.89
N VAL A 22 5.10 -3.41 7.37
CA VAL A 22 5.46 -2.71 6.13
C VAL A 22 6.83 -2.06 6.26
N ALA A 23 7.09 -1.36 7.38
CA ALA A 23 8.37 -0.69 7.63
C ALA A 23 9.55 -1.68 7.68
N VAL A 24 9.40 -2.79 8.38
CA VAL A 24 10.45 -3.84 8.48
C VAL A 24 10.75 -4.43 7.10
N LEU A 25 9.72 -4.74 6.32
CA LEU A 25 9.90 -5.30 4.97
C LEU A 25 10.43 -4.26 3.96
N ALA A 26 10.25 -2.97 4.23
CA ALA A 26 10.79 -1.89 3.41
C ALA A 26 12.31 -1.74 3.53
N VAL A 27 12.87 -2.06 4.70
CA VAL A 27 14.32 -1.99 4.95
C VAL A 27 15.06 -3.16 4.28
N ILE A 28 14.36 -4.27 4.01
CA ILE A 28 14.94 -5.42 3.30
C ILE A 28 15.22 -5.02 1.84
N PRO A 29 16.47 -5.17 1.35
CA PRO A 29 16.76 -4.88 -0.05
C PRO A 29 15.89 -5.71 -1.00
N PRO A 30 15.59 -5.20 -2.19
CA PRO A 30 14.83 -5.97 -3.19
C PRO A 30 15.56 -7.28 -3.49
N MET A 31 14.85 -8.42 -3.35
CA MET A 31 15.46 -9.75 -3.49
C MET A 31 15.69 -10.12 -4.95
N PHE A 32 14.95 -9.56 -5.87
CA PHE A 32 15.08 -9.79 -7.30
C PHE A 32 14.51 -8.64 -8.11
N MET A 33 14.99 -8.52 -9.34
CA MET A 33 14.56 -7.54 -10.32
C MET A 33 13.70 -8.25 -11.37
N VAL A 34 12.56 -7.67 -11.72
CA VAL A 34 11.77 -8.09 -12.88
C VAL A 34 11.90 -6.97 -13.92
N GLY A 35 12.82 -7.18 -14.87
CA GLY A 35 13.24 -6.10 -15.77
C GLY A 35 13.96 -4.99 -14.99
N ALA A 36 13.52 -3.77 -15.16
CA ALA A 36 14.05 -2.60 -14.44
C ALA A 36 13.33 -2.34 -13.09
N VAL A 37 12.32 -3.15 -12.72
CA VAL A 37 11.51 -2.93 -11.52
C VAL A 37 12.01 -3.81 -10.36
N PRO A 38 12.46 -3.20 -9.24
CA PRO A 38 12.83 -3.95 -8.05
C PRO A 38 11.57 -4.50 -7.36
N PHE A 39 11.55 -5.81 -7.13
CA PHE A 39 10.47 -6.44 -6.39
C PHE A 39 10.77 -6.38 -4.89
N ALA A 40 10.14 -5.44 -4.21
CA ALA A 40 10.30 -5.23 -2.78
C ALA A 40 9.24 -6.00 -1.98
N LEU A 41 9.66 -6.73 -0.96
CA LEU A 41 8.77 -7.50 -0.08
C LEU A 41 7.72 -6.61 0.63
N GLN A 42 8.03 -5.34 0.83
CA GLN A 42 7.08 -4.38 1.41
C GLN A 42 5.76 -4.28 0.61
N MET A 43 5.79 -4.49 -0.72
CA MET A 43 4.58 -4.48 -1.54
C MET A 43 3.57 -5.53 -1.06
N VAL A 44 4.05 -6.72 -0.70
CA VAL A 44 3.21 -7.79 -0.17
C VAL A 44 2.51 -7.35 1.12
N ALA A 45 3.23 -6.71 2.04
CA ALA A 45 2.66 -6.24 3.29
C ALA A 45 1.64 -5.12 3.09
N VAL A 46 1.94 -4.18 2.17
CA VAL A 46 1.00 -3.09 1.82
C VAL A 46 -0.29 -3.64 1.25
N MET A 47 -0.22 -4.66 0.38
CA MET A 47 -1.41 -5.31 -0.20
C MET A 47 -2.18 -6.15 0.83
N LEU A 48 -1.48 -6.83 1.74
CA LEU A 48 -2.11 -7.65 2.78
C LEU A 48 -2.86 -6.81 3.82
N ALA A 49 -2.37 -5.64 4.18
CA ALA A 49 -2.98 -4.79 5.19
C ALA A 49 -4.47 -4.51 4.89
N PRO A 50 -4.87 -3.98 3.74
CA PRO A 50 -6.28 -3.74 3.43
C PRO A 50 -7.10 -5.01 3.23
N MET A 51 -6.48 -6.12 2.77
CA MET A 51 -7.17 -7.39 2.60
C MET A 51 -7.56 -8.02 3.94
N VAL A 52 -6.69 -7.90 4.95
CA VAL A 52 -6.90 -8.50 6.28
C VAL A 52 -7.69 -7.56 7.19
N LEU A 53 -7.35 -6.28 7.21
CA LEU A 53 -7.92 -5.30 8.13
C LEU A 53 -9.17 -4.59 7.56
N GLY A 54 -9.41 -4.68 6.26
CA GLY A 54 -10.44 -3.92 5.56
C GLY A 54 -10.01 -2.49 5.24
N SER A 55 -10.92 -1.71 4.65
CA SER A 55 -10.62 -0.39 4.08
C SER A 55 -10.03 0.60 5.09
N ILE A 56 -10.74 0.87 6.18
CA ILE A 56 -10.36 1.94 7.11
C ILE A 56 -9.09 1.58 7.87
N ARG A 57 -9.04 0.40 8.48
CA ARG A 57 -7.89 -0.03 9.28
C ARG A 57 -6.65 -0.27 8.41
N GLY A 58 -6.82 -0.88 7.22
CA GLY A 58 -5.74 -1.08 6.26
C GLY A 58 -5.19 0.24 5.73
N GLY A 59 -6.07 1.17 5.33
CA GLY A 59 -5.67 2.52 4.94
C GLY A 59 -4.96 3.28 6.04
N CYS A 60 -5.44 3.18 7.30
CA CYS A 60 -4.77 3.77 8.47
C CYS A 60 -3.39 3.15 8.73
N ALA A 61 -3.21 1.84 8.52
CA ALA A 61 -1.92 1.18 8.68
C ALA A 61 -0.89 1.68 7.65
N VAL A 62 -1.28 1.75 6.38
CA VAL A 62 -0.43 2.32 5.32
C VAL A 62 -0.19 3.81 5.55
N GLY A 63 -1.21 4.57 5.95
CA GLY A 63 -1.08 5.98 6.30
C GLY A 63 -0.13 6.23 7.47
N LEU A 64 -0.19 5.39 8.52
CA LEU A 64 0.73 5.46 9.65
C LEU A 64 2.18 5.17 9.23
N TYR A 65 2.39 4.16 8.38
CA TYR A 65 3.71 3.87 7.81
C TYR A 65 4.28 5.09 7.06
N ILE A 66 3.47 5.70 6.17
CA ILE A 66 3.88 6.88 5.41
C ILE A 66 4.17 8.06 6.34
N LEU A 67 3.33 8.28 7.36
CA LEU A 67 3.51 9.35 8.33
C LEU A 67 4.83 9.20 9.10
N VAL A 68 5.13 8.00 9.59
CA VAL A 68 6.36 7.70 10.34
C VAL A 68 7.59 7.93 9.47
N GLY A 69 7.56 7.50 8.20
CA GLY A 69 8.63 7.77 7.24
C GLY A 69 8.77 9.26 6.91
N ALA A 70 7.67 9.99 6.78
CA ALA A 70 7.69 11.44 6.55
C ALA A 70 8.29 12.23 7.72
N LEU A 71 8.08 11.76 8.95
CA LEU A 71 8.66 12.34 10.18
C LEU A 71 10.17 12.10 10.32
N GLY A 72 10.78 11.35 9.39
CA GLY A 72 12.23 11.17 9.33
C GLY A 72 12.75 9.82 9.81
N LEU A 73 11.87 8.87 10.18
CA LEU A 73 12.33 7.50 10.44
C LEU A 73 12.72 6.83 9.11
N PRO A 74 13.87 6.12 9.04
CA PRO A 74 14.38 5.50 7.81
C PRO A 74 13.63 4.20 7.49
N VAL A 75 12.33 4.32 7.23
CA VAL A 75 11.40 3.20 6.98
C VAL A 75 10.96 3.08 5.53
N PHE A 76 11.35 4.01 4.66
CA PHE A 76 11.08 3.89 3.23
C PHE A 76 12.14 3.01 2.55
N SER A 77 11.86 2.62 1.30
CA SER A 77 12.74 1.73 0.54
C SER A 77 14.19 2.21 0.53
N GLY A 78 15.10 1.28 0.83
CA GLY A 78 16.54 1.59 0.92
C GLY A 78 16.94 2.44 2.13
N GLY A 79 16.10 2.49 3.20
CA GLY A 79 16.39 3.27 4.40
C GLY A 79 16.19 4.77 4.22
N SER A 80 15.50 5.20 3.19
CA SER A 80 15.18 6.61 2.97
C SER A 80 14.08 7.11 3.92
N SER A 81 13.99 8.43 4.10
CA SER A 81 13.01 9.06 4.99
C SER A 81 12.76 10.52 4.63
N GLY A 82 11.76 11.09 5.27
CA GLY A 82 11.45 12.52 5.18
C GLY A 82 10.42 12.86 4.10
N ILE A 83 9.90 14.08 4.19
CA ILE A 83 8.88 14.61 3.28
C ILE A 83 9.40 14.66 1.83
N GLY A 84 10.71 14.81 1.62
CA GLY A 84 11.32 14.82 0.30
C GLY A 84 11.04 13.58 -0.53
N VAL A 85 10.87 12.40 0.11
CA VAL A 85 10.50 11.16 -0.57
C VAL A 85 9.05 11.23 -1.09
N LEU A 86 8.14 11.83 -0.31
CA LEU A 86 6.72 11.98 -0.67
C LEU A 86 6.48 12.92 -1.85
N VAL A 87 7.33 13.93 -1.98
CA VAL A 87 7.29 14.91 -3.08
C VAL A 87 8.32 14.60 -4.17
N GLY A 88 9.04 13.49 -4.06
CA GLY A 88 10.02 13.02 -5.04
C GLY A 88 9.39 12.09 -6.11
N PRO A 89 10.23 11.58 -7.03
CA PRO A 89 9.78 10.71 -8.12
C PRO A 89 9.05 9.43 -7.65
N THR A 90 9.43 8.91 -6.50
CA THR A 90 8.83 7.72 -5.88
C THR A 90 7.61 8.03 -5.02
N GLY A 91 7.36 9.31 -4.72
CA GLY A 91 6.23 9.73 -3.87
C GLY A 91 4.88 9.33 -4.44
N GLY A 92 4.72 9.33 -5.77
CA GLY A 92 3.51 8.89 -6.43
C GLY A 92 3.11 7.46 -6.09
N TYR A 93 4.08 6.55 -5.91
CA TYR A 93 3.81 5.17 -5.47
C TYR A 93 3.30 5.11 -4.04
N LEU A 94 3.84 5.94 -3.13
CA LEU A 94 3.38 6.00 -1.73
C LEU A 94 1.94 6.50 -1.64
N TRP A 95 1.59 7.52 -2.42
CA TRP A 95 0.21 7.99 -2.54
C TRP A 95 -0.70 6.96 -3.18
N GLY A 96 -0.20 6.24 -4.20
CA GLY A 96 -0.89 5.12 -4.82
C GLY A 96 -1.20 4.00 -3.81
N TRP A 97 -0.27 3.65 -2.92
CA TRP A 97 -0.48 2.70 -1.83
C TRP A 97 -1.57 3.14 -0.86
N LEU A 98 -1.57 4.41 -0.48
CA LEU A 98 -2.59 4.92 0.43
C LEU A 98 -3.99 4.83 -0.18
N ILE A 99 -4.15 5.30 -1.42
CA ILE A 99 -5.42 5.24 -2.15
C ILE A 99 -5.81 3.78 -2.40
N GLY A 100 -4.85 2.97 -2.86
CA GLY A 100 -5.04 1.53 -3.11
C GLY A 100 -5.51 0.79 -1.88
N ALA A 101 -4.92 1.05 -0.72
CA ALA A 101 -5.33 0.43 0.53
C ALA A 101 -6.80 0.72 0.90
N PHE A 102 -7.28 1.96 0.68
CA PHE A 102 -8.68 2.28 0.92
C PHE A 102 -9.61 1.60 -0.09
N VAL A 103 -9.27 1.65 -1.38
CA VAL A 103 -10.09 1.10 -2.46
C VAL A 103 -10.10 -0.44 -2.40
N ALA A 104 -8.93 -1.07 -2.37
CA ALA A 104 -8.81 -2.53 -2.31
C ALA A 104 -9.43 -3.08 -1.02
N GLY A 105 -9.26 -2.40 0.11
CA GLY A 105 -9.90 -2.77 1.37
C GLY A 105 -11.42 -2.67 1.32
N ALA A 106 -11.99 -1.69 0.62
CA ALA A 106 -13.44 -1.59 0.42
C ALA A 106 -13.96 -2.74 -0.44
N VAL A 107 -13.23 -3.07 -1.52
CA VAL A 107 -13.55 -4.23 -2.38
C VAL A 107 -13.45 -5.53 -1.60
N ALA A 108 -12.36 -5.74 -0.84
CA ALA A 108 -12.17 -6.93 -0.01
C ALA A 108 -13.31 -7.09 1.01
N THR A 109 -13.65 -6.02 1.71
CA THR A 109 -14.76 -6.03 2.68
C THR A 109 -16.09 -6.38 2.01
N SER A 110 -16.35 -5.81 0.83
CA SER A 110 -17.58 -6.07 0.08
C SER A 110 -17.68 -7.51 -0.39
N VAL A 111 -16.57 -8.08 -0.86
CA VAL A 111 -16.47 -9.48 -1.30
C VAL A 111 -16.67 -10.42 -0.11
N LEU A 112 -15.97 -10.19 1.00
CA LEU A 112 -16.06 -11.05 2.19
C LEU A 112 -17.45 -11.02 2.83
N ARG A 113 -18.16 -9.89 2.77
CA ARG A 113 -19.55 -9.79 3.23
C ARG A 113 -20.51 -10.68 2.44
N ARG A 114 -20.24 -10.93 1.15
CA ARG A 114 -21.03 -11.80 0.30
C ARG A 114 -20.81 -13.28 0.57
N ARG A 115 -19.90 -13.64 1.50
CA ARG A 115 -19.55 -15.01 1.89
C ARG A 115 -19.34 -15.94 0.67
N PRO A 116 -18.37 -15.64 -0.20
CA PRO A 116 -18.13 -16.45 -1.39
C PRO A 116 -17.78 -17.90 -0.98
N ARG A 117 -18.04 -18.86 -1.88
CA ARG A 117 -17.60 -20.24 -1.67
C ARG A 117 -16.09 -20.28 -1.40
N LYS A 118 -15.65 -21.14 -0.47
CA LYS A 118 -14.23 -21.25 -0.10
C LYS A 118 -13.30 -21.46 -1.31
N SER A 119 -13.77 -22.20 -2.33
CA SER A 119 -13.04 -22.42 -3.57
C SER A 119 -12.87 -21.16 -4.44
N MET A 120 -13.75 -20.17 -4.29
CA MET A 120 -13.70 -18.90 -5.02
C MET A 120 -12.93 -17.80 -4.27
N LEU A 121 -12.63 -18.03 -2.99
CA LEU A 121 -11.95 -17.05 -2.17
C LEU A 121 -10.58 -16.60 -2.73
N PRO A 122 -9.68 -17.52 -3.19
CA PRO A 122 -8.40 -17.11 -3.77
C PRO A 122 -8.57 -16.27 -5.03
N VAL A 123 -9.57 -16.56 -5.86
CA VAL A 123 -9.85 -15.77 -7.07
C VAL A 123 -10.25 -14.34 -6.70
N TRP A 124 -11.11 -14.18 -5.71
CA TRP A 124 -11.53 -12.86 -5.23
C TRP A 124 -10.39 -12.08 -4.58
N LEU A 125 -9.53 -12.75 -3.80
CA LEU A 125 -8.34 -12.12 -3.22
C LEU A 125 -7.36 -11.68 -4.31
N PHE A 126 -7.22 -12.46 -5.38
CA PHE A 126 -6.42 -12.08 -6.54
C PHE A 126 -7.00 -10.83 -7.25
N VAL A 127 -8.31 -10.75 -7.42
CA VAL A 127 -8.97 -9.56 -7.99
C VAL A 127 -8.72 -8.33 -7.12
N VAL A 128 -8.82 -8.47 -5.79
CA VAL A 128 -8.53 -7.37 -4.86
C VAL A 128 -7.07 -6.90 -4.98
N ALA A 129 -6.14 -7.86 -5.10
CA ALA A 129 -4.73 -7.56 -5.32
C ALA A 129 -4.49 -6.81 -6.64
N LEU A 130 -5.18 -7.19 -7.71
CA LEU A 130 -5.10 -6.48 -8.99
C LEU A 130 -5.64 -5.05 -8.90
N VAL A 131 -6.73 -4.84 -8.17
CA VAL A 131 -7.28 -3.49 -7.95
C VAL A 131 -6.27 -2.61 -7.21
N ASP A 132 -5.65 -3.13 -6.16
CA ASP A 132 -4.60 -2.41 -5.41
C ASP A 132 -3.41 -2.09 -6.31
N LEU A 133 -2.93 -3.08 -7.06
CA LEU A 133 -1.82 -2.94 -8.01
C LEU A 133 -2.09 -1.83 -9.04
N VAL A 134 -3.28 -1.79 -9.61
CA VAL A 134 -3.68 -0.74 -10.56
C VAL A 134 -3.63 0.65 -9.90
N CYS A 135 -4.13 0.80 -8.68
CA CYS A 135 -4.06 2.06 -7.95
C CYS A 135 -2.61 2.50 -7.70
N VAL A 136 -1.75 1.57 -7.32
CA VAL A 136 -0.33 1.81 -7.07
C VAL A 136 0.40 2.28 -8.33
N TYR A 137 0.21 1.57 -9.44
CA TYR A 137 0.85 1.95 -10.71
C TYR A 137 0.31 3.27 -11.28
N LEU A 138 -0.99 3.50 -11.18
CA LEU A 138 -1.56 4.80 -11.58
C LEU A 138 -0.94 5.94 -10.75
N GLY A 139 -0.88 5.79 -9.43
CA GLY A 139 -0.23 6.77 -8.55
C GLY A 139 1.24 6.98 -8.91
N GLY A 140 1.98 5.90 -9.16
CA GLY A 140 3.39 5.93 -9.58
C GLY A 140 3.60 6.66 -10.92
N ILE A 141 2.79 6.34 -11.94
CA ILE A 141 2.85 6.97 -13.26
C ILE A 141 2.57 8.48 -13.15
N PHE A 142 1.50 8.87 -12.46
CA PHE A 142 1.19 10.29 -12.24
C PHE A 142 2.29 11.01 -11.46
N GLY A 143 2.88 10.36 -10.45
CA GLY A 143 4.03 10.89 -9.71
C GLY A 143 5.24 11.11 -10.61
N LEU A 144 5.63 10.14 -11.41
CA LEU A 144 6.75 10.22 -12.33
C LEU A 144 6.52 11.28 -13.42
N MET A 145 5.33 11.38 -13.98
CA MET A 145 4.99 12.42 -14.95
C MET A 145 5.06 13.83 -14.35
N GLY A 146 4.57 13.99 -13.11
CA GLY A 146 4.56 15.29 -12.43
C GLY A 146 5.94 15.76 -11.98
N PHE A 147 6.75 14.86 -11.44
CA PHE A 147 8.05 15.21 -10.83
C PHE A 147 9.23 15.07 -11.78
N ALA A 148 9.27 14.03 -12.61
CA ALA A 148 10.38 13.79 -13.53
C ALA A 148 10.18 14.45 -14.91
N LYS A 149 9.03 15.10 -15.14
CA LYS A 149 8.64 15.65 -16.45
C LYS A 149 8.78 14.64 -17.61
N LEU A 150 8.66 13.36 -17.29
CA LEU A 150 8.73 12.28 -18.26
C LEU A 150 7.41 12.21 -19.03
N SER A 151 7.48 12.09 -20.35
CA SER A 151 6.29 11.84 -21.15
C SER A 151 5.85 10.38 -20.99
N LEU A 152 4.54 10.12 -21.19
CA LEU A 152 4.00 8.74 -21.18
C LEU A 152 4.77 7.81 -22.11
N LEU A 153 5.22 8.31 -23.27
CA LEU A 153 6.00 7.56 -24.25
C LEU A 153 7.37 7.11 -23.70
N SER A 154 8.03 7.93 -22.88
CA SER A 154 9.32 7.55 -22.29
C SER A 154 9.17 6.51 -21.18
N LEU A 155 8.02 6.46 -20.50
CA LEU A 155 7.73 5.47 -19.46
C LEU A 155 7.40 4.08 -20.03
N ILE A 156 6.89 4.00 -21.26
CA ILE A 156 6.60 2.75 -21.96
C ILE A 156 7.87 2.06 -22.46
N HIS A 157 8.95 2.82 -22.66
CA HIS A 157 10.23 2.33 -23.19
C HIS A 157 11.28 1.99 -22.11
N ILE A 158 10.94 2.17 -20.80
CA ILE A 158 11.75 1.72 -19.66
C ILE A 158 11.29 0.35 -19.20
#